data_e72f870bf1b1e50c6a047a2a6a132b07
#
_entry.id   e72f870bf1b1e50c6a047a2a6a132b07
#
_cell.length_a   1.000
_cell.length_b   1.000
_cell.length_c   1.000
_cell.angle_alpha   90.00
_cell.angle_beta   90.00
_cell.angle_gamma   90.00
#
_symmetry.space_group_name_H-M   'P 1'
#
loop_
_entity.id
_entity.type
_entity.pdbx_description
1 polymer ?
#
loop_
_entity_poly.entity_id
_entity_poly.type
_entity_poly.pdbx_seq_one_letter_code
_entity_poly.pdbx_strand_id
1 'polypeptide(L)'
;VLLEAMAAGCPVIGANKGGIPDIINDEVNGCLYDPDGIDQGKSSLIEAVKKILNNNTKKENMRVEARKESERWNWNQATLQLKKYYEETLQQVQNSS
;
A
#
# COMPACT_ATOMS: atom_id res chain seq x y z
N VAL A 1 -3.74 4.10 7.10
CA VAL A 1 -2.77 3.51 8.03
C VAL A 1 -1.67 2.77 7.30
N LEU A 2 -2.01 1.88 6.35
CA LEU A 2 -1.02 1.13 5.58
C LEU A 2 -0.07 2.05 4.80
N LEU A 3 -0.62 3.00 4.05
CA LEU A 3 0.18 3.93 3.25
C LEU A 3 1.03 4.86 4.13
N GLU A 4 0.54 5.24 5.30
CA GLU A 4 1.31 6.03 6.26
C GLU A 4 2.54 5.27 6.77
N ALA A 5 2.38 3.99 7.09
CA ALA A 5 3.49 3.14 7.51
C ALA A 5 4.52 2.98 6.38
N MET A 6 4.07 2.79 5.15
CA MET A 6 4.94 2.67 3.99
C MET A 6 5.68 3.98 3.71
N ALA A 7 5.01 5.12 3.86
CA ALA A 7 5.65 6.44 3.72
C ALA A 7 6.75 6.66 4.75
N ALA A 8 6.57 6.16 5.97
CA ALA A 8 7.58 6.21 7.02
C ALA A 8 8.75 5.25 6.78
N GLY A 9 8.68 4.41 5.75
CA GLY A 9 9.71 3.42 5.45
C GLY A 9 9.68 2.22 6.39
N CYS A 10 8.53 1.94 6.99
CA CYS A 10 8.37 0.75 7.85
C CYS A 10 8.10 -0.47 6.98
N PRO A 11 8.76 -1.62 7.21
CA PRO A 11 8.36 -2.87 6.60
C PRO A 11 6.94 -3.21 7.02
N VAL A 12 6.08 -3.56 6.07
CA VAL A 12 4.68 -3.85 6.34
C VAL A 12 4.32 -5.28 5.98
N ILE A 13 3.39 -5.83 6.73
CA ILE A 13 2.80 -7.14 6.45
C ILE A 13 1.30 -6.95 6.39
N GLY A 14 0.68 -7.36 5.31
CA GLY A 14 -0.75 -7.27 5.13
C GLY A 14 -1.39 -8.60 4.79
N ALA A 15 -2.68 -8.72 5.09
CA ALA A 15 -3.46 -9.89 4.70
C ALA A 15 -3.66 -9.90 3.18
N ASN A 16 -3.49 -11.05 2.56
CA ASN A 16 -3.75 -11.23 1.13
C ASN A 16 -5.26 -11.29 0.90
N LYS A 17 -5.93 -10.15 1.08
CA LYS A 17 -7.39 -10.04 1.00
C LYS A 17 -7.80 -8.60 0.69
N GLY A 18 -8.95 -8.43 0.01
CA GLY A 18 -9.48 -7.11 -0.32
C GLY A 18 -8.55 -6.31 -1.20
N GLY A 19 -8.39 -5.03 -0.92
CA GLY A 19 -7.55 -4.10 -1.68
C GLY A 19 -6.07 -4.13 -1.31
N ILE A 20 -5.67 -4.87 -0.28
CA ILE A 20 -4.28 -4.90 0.18
C ILE A 20 -3.32 -5.44 -0.88
N PRO A 21 -3.64 -6.50 -1.64
CA PRO A 21 -2.75 -6.97 -2.71
C PRO A 21 -2.52 -5.96 -3.84
N ASP A 22 -3.35 -4.96 -3.97
CA ASP A 22 -3.16 -3.87 -4.95
C ASP A 22 -2.07 -2.89 -4.51
N ILE A 23 -1.81 -2.81 -3.22
CA ILE A 23 -0.82 -1.91 -2.62
C ILE A 23 0.47 -2.65 -2.32
N ILE A 24 0.40 -3.83 -1.69
CA ILE A 24 1.56 -4.63 -1.32
C ILE A 24 1.86 -5.64 -2.42
N ASN A 25 3.05 -5.52 -2.99
CA ASN A 25 3.64 -6.52 -3.86
C ASN A 25 4.51 -7.43 -2.99
N ASP A 26 4.10 -8.68 -2.82
CA ASP A 26 4.71 -9.61 -1.87
C ASP A 26 6.22 -9.74 -2.07
N GLU A 27 6.95 -9.61 -0.98
CA GLU A 27 8.42 -9.66 -0.90
C GLU A 27 9.15 -8.53 -1.64
N VAL A 28 8.43 -7.56 -2.20
CA VAL A 28 9.03 -6.40 -2.90
C VAL A 28 8.91 -5.13 -2.04
N ASN A 29 7.70 -4.71 -1.71
CA ASN A 29 7.45 -3.51 -0.90
C ASN A 29 6.82 -3.83 0.47
N GLY A 30 6.72 -5.09 0.81
CA GLY A 30 6.14 -5.61 2.03
C GLY A 30 5.95 -7.10 1.90
N CYS A 31 5.23 -7.71 2.82
CA CYS A 31 4.87 -9.12 2.74
C CYS A 31 3.37 -9.30 2.88
N LEU A 32 2.84 -10.30 2.18
CA LEU A 32 1.45 -10.73 2.30
C LEU A 32 1.41 -12.05 3.07
N TYR A 33 0.38 -12.23 3.90
CA TYR A 33 0.11 -13.49 4.54
C TYR A 33 -1.31 -13.94 4.20
N ASP A 34 -1.56 -15.25 4.26
CA ASP A 34 -2.87 -15.84 3.98
C ASP A 34 -3.71 -15.87 5.26
N PRO A 35 -4.73 -15.00 5.41
CA PRO A 35 -5.54 -14.96 6.63
C PRO A 35 -6.50 -16.14 6.76
N ASP A 36 -6.77 -16.85 5.66
CA ASP A 36 -7.68 -17.99 5.61
C ASP A 36 -6.93 -19.33 5.61
N GLY A 37 -5.61 -19.32 5.80
CA GLY A 37 -4.78 -20.51 5.84
C GLY A 37 -4.84 -21.25 7.18
N ILE A 38 -3.90 -22.17 7.36
CA ILE A 38 -3.77 -22.99 8.59
C ILE A 38 -3.69 -22.06 9.81
N ASP A 39 -4.33 -22.47 10.92
CA ASP A 39 -4.32 -21.72 12.19
C ASP A 39 -4.89 -20.28 12.05
N GLN A 40 -5.84 -20.07 11.16
CA GLN A 40 -6.41 -18.74 10.89
C GLN A 40 -5.34 -17.75 10.43
N GLY A 41 -4.35 -18.24 9.69
CA GLY A 41 -3.27 -17.43 9.13
C GLY A 41 -2.10 -17.19 10.06
N LYS A 42 -2.07 -17.74 11.26
CA LYS A 42 -0.96 -17.54 12.22
C LYS A 42 0.37 -18.00 11.67
N SER A 43 0.42 -19.21 11.10
CA SER A 43 1.65 -19.77 10.54
C SER A 43 2.16 -18.92 9.37
N SER A 44 1.27 -18.50 8.50
CA SER A 44 1.61 -17.64 7.35
C SER A 44 2.13 -16.28 7.80
N LEU A 45 1.51 -15.69 8.82
CA LEU A 45 1.94 -14.42 9.39
C LEU A 45 3.34 -14.54 10.02
N ILE A 46 3.58 -15.61 10.78
CA ILE A 46 4.88 -15.85 11.42
C ILE A 46 5.97 -15.99 10.35
N GLU A 47 5.71 -16.72 9.27
CA GLU A 47 6.66 -16.85 8.17
C GLU A 47 6.97 -15.49 7.52
N ALA A 48 5.96 -14.67 7.32
CA ALA A 48 6.15 -13.31 6.76
C ALA A 48 7.04 -12.46 7.68
N VAL A 49 6.81 -12.50 8.99
CA VAL A 49 7.64 -11.81 9.98
C VAL A 49 9.09 -12.30 9.91
N LYS A 50 9.29 -13.61 9.87
CA LYS A 50 10.64 -14.21 9.80
C LYS A 50 11.39 -13.80 8.53
N LYS A 51 10.71 -13.72 7.39
CA LYS A 51 11.33 -13.29 6.14
C LYS A 51 11.89 -11.88 6.25
N ILE A 52 11.19 -10.99 6.91
CA ILE A 52 11.63 -9.60 7.12
C ILE A 52 12.79 -9.56 8.12
N LEU A 53 12.67 -10.26 9.25
CA LEU A 53 13.66 -10.19 10.32
C LEU A 53 14.99 -10.86 9.96
N ASN A 54 14.98 -11.90 9.14
CA ASN A 54 16.15 -12.72 8.86
C ASN A 54 17.00 -12.24 7.67
N ASN A 55 16.57 -11.19 6.96
CA ASN A 55 17.30 -10.71 5.81
C ASN A 55 17.30 -9.18 5.78
N ASN A 56 18.40 -8.59 6.26
CA ASN A 56 18.54 -7.14 6.34
C ASN A 56 18.54 -6.46 4.98
N THR A 57 19.16 -7.06 3.97
CA THR A 57 19.19 -6.51 2.60
C THR A 57 17.78 -6.44 2.03
N LYS A 58 17.02 -7.52 2.18
CA LYS A 58 15.62 -7.59 1.75
C LYS A 58 14.77 -6.56 2.48
N LYS A 59 14.95 -6.42 3.79
CA LYS A 59 14.25 -5.43 4.61
C LYS A 59 14.50 -4.01 4.13
N GLU A 60 15.75 -3.65 3.85
CA GLU A 60 16.10 -2.32 3.36
C GLU A 60 15.52 -2.05 1.96
N ASN A 61 15.55 -3.03 1.08
CA ASN A 61 14.93 -2.92 -0.24
C ASN A 61 13.42 -2.72 -0.13
N MET A 62 12.77 -3.44 0.77
CA MET A 62 11.34 -3.27 1.03
C MET A 62 11.00 -1.86 1.52
N ARG A 63 11.83 -1.29 2.38
CA ARG A 63 11.64 0.09 2.87
C ARG A 63 11.64 1.10 1.73
N VAL A 64 12.59 0.96 0.82
CA VAL A 64 12.71 1.85 -0.35
C VAL A 64 11.51 1.70 -1.27
N GLU A 65 11.14 0.47 -1.59
CA GLU A 65 10.00 0.20 -2.47
C GLU A 65 8.66 0.59 -1.82
N ALA A 66 8.54 0.44 -0.50
CA ALA A 66 7.36 0.89 0.23
C ALA A 66 7.16 2.40 0.12
N ARG A 67 8.24 3.18 0.27
CA ARG A 67 8.17 4.64 0.11
C ARG A 67 7.77 5.04 -1.30
N LYS A 68 8.35 4.40 -2.32
CA LYS A 68 7.99 4.64 -3.72
C LYS A 68 6.51 4.37 -3.97
N GLU A 69 6.00 3.28 -3.44
CA GLU A 69 4.60 2.92 -3.60
C GLU A 69 3.67 3.93 -2.93
N SER A 70 4.00 4.39 -1.70
CA SER A 70 3.20 5.39 -1.01
C SER A 70 3.18 6.72 -1.77
N GLU A 71 4.29 7.13 -2.35
CA GLU A 71 4.37 8.34 -3.18
C GLU A 71 3.49 8.21 -4.42
N ARG A 72 3.50 7.06 -5.08
CA ARG A 72 2.67 6.79 -6.24
C ARG A 72 1.18 6.91 -5.90
N TRP A 73 0.75 6.36 -4.78
CA TRP A 73 -0.64 6.47 -4.33
C TRP A 73 -1.02 7.89 -3.97
N ASN A 74 -0.14 8.64 -3.33
CA ASN A 74 -0.37 10.05 -3.01
C ASN A 74 -0.54 10.91 -4.28
N TRP A 75 0.29 10.70 -5.29
CA TRP A 75 0.15 11.36 -6.58
C TRP A 75 -1.16 11.03 -7.27
N ASN A 76 -1.55 9.75 -7.28
CA ASN A 76 -2.81 9.33 -7.87
C ASN A 76 -4.01 9.97 -7.16
N GLN A 77 -4.00 10.03 -5.84
CA GLN A 77 -5.05 10.67 -5.05
C GLN A 77 -5.13 12.17 -5.35
N ALA A 78 -4.01 12.85 -5.37
CA ALA A 78 -3.95 14.28 -5.68
C ALA A 78 -4.49 14.56 -7.09
N THR A 79 -4.13 13.74 -8.06
CA THR A 79 -4.60 13.86 -9.44
C THR A 79 -6.12 13.67 -9.54
N LEU A 80 -6.67 12.68 -8.85
CA LEU A 80 -8.10 12.43 -8.83
C LEU A 80 -8.87 13.59 -8.19
N GLN A 81 -8.38 14.13 -7.09
CA GLN A 81 -9.00 15.27 -6.43
C GLN A 81 -8.98 16.52 -7.34
N LEU A 82 -7.87 16.77 -8.01
CA LEU A 82 -7.75 17.89 -8.92
C LEU A 82 -8.71 17.76 -10.11
N LYS A 83 -8.81 16.57 -10.68
CA LYS A 83 -9.75 16.27 -11.77
C LYS A 83 -11.20 16.52 -11.33
N LYS A 84 -11.57 16.05 -10.17
CA LYS A 84 -12.90 16.27 -9.61
C LYS A 84 -13.21 17.76 -9.43
N TYR A 85 -12.25 18.51 -8.90
CA TYR A 85 -12.39 19.94 -8.72
C TYR A 85 -12.63 20.65 -10.07
N TYR A 86 -11.87 20.30 -11.09
CA TYR A 86 -12.06 20.86 -12.43
C TYR A 86 -13.44 20.54 -13.00
N GLU A 87 -13.91 19.33 -12.87
CA GLU A 87 -15.22 18.92 -13.35
C GLU A 87 -16.34 19.70 -12.66
N GLU A 88 -16.26 19.85 -11.33
CA GLU A 88 -17.24 20.63 -10.55
C GLU A 88 -17.24 22.11 -10.97
N THR A 89 -16.06 22.70 -11.18
CA THR A 89 -15.93 24.09 -11.59
C THR A 89 -16.53 24.31 -12.99
N LEU A 90 -16.24 23.43 -13.94
CA LEU A 90 -16.81 23.51 -15.28
C LEU A 90 -18.34 23.41 -15.24
N GLN A 91 -18.89 22.53 -14.43
CA GLN A 91 -20.33 22.39 -14.29
C GLN A 91 -20.98 23.65 -13.73
N GLN A 92 -20.37 24.30 -12.75
CA GLN A 92 -20.85 25.57 -12.20
C GLN A 92 -20.85 26.67 -13.26
N VAL A 93 -19.81 26.78 -14.09
CA VAL A 93 -19.74 27.74 -15.16
C VAL A 93 -20.84 27.50 -16.19
N GLN A 94 -21.08 26.25 -16.58
CA GLN A 94 -22.14 25.90 -17.52
C GLN A 94 -23.52 26.20 -16.95
N ASN A 95 -23.74 25.96 -15.65
CA ASN A 95 -25.04 26.26 -15.04
C ASN A 95 -25.29 27.74 -14.79
N SER A 96 -24.23 28.57 -14.80
CA SER A 96 -24.32 30.02 -14.60
C SER A 96 -24.60 30.80 -15.90
N SER A 97 -24.45 30.14 -17.01
CA SER A 97 -24.72 30.74 -18.34
C SER A 97 -26.14 30.38 -18.83
#